data_cf32cd4ca3c76ff1d7ac2e43a92da720
#
_entry.id   cf32cd4ca3c76ff1d7ac2e43a92da720
#
_cell.length_a   1.000
_cell.length_b   1.000
_cell.length_c   1.000
_cell.angle_alpha   90.00
_cell.angle_beta   90.00
_cell.angle_gamma   90.00
#
_symmetry.space_group_name_H-M   'P 1'
#
loop_
_entity.id
_entity.type
_entity.pdbx_description
1 polymer ?
#
loop_
_entity_poly.entity_id
_entity_poly.type
_entity_poly.pdbx_seq_one_letter_code
_entity_poly.pdbx_strand_id
1 'polypeptide(L)'
;LDPMLVPSPGAIITPQGPQDFSKGPVEYTATMGQQTKTYSVTVEENGNPIIPGFHADPEVLLSQKTGRFYVYPTSDGYSGWGGYTFDVFSSPDLVHFTNEGTILNLSAGGDAPWASGNAWAPCIEEKWMDGKWKYYFFFSAHNPTLNKKTLGVAVAENPTGPFKASAKPLFTTTSGGQMIDSDVFTDPVSGQTYLYYGNGQLHYRLLSDDMLSVGATEYTITPEGGTLNDYAFREGVYVFYRNGKYYFLWSVDDTGSPNYHVAYGTSSSPTGPISVAQQPIVIAQDPDNQIYGTAHNSIVNIPGTDEWYIVYHRINKKYLSNGPGYHREVCADKLTFNADGTI
;
A
#
# COMPACT_ATOMS: atom_id res chain seq x y z
N LEU A 1 11.41 25.06 -5.19
CA LEU A 1 11.23 24.11 -4.10
C LEU A 1 12.15 24.46 -2.94
N ASP A 2 11.74 24.13 -1.72
CA ASP A 2 12.54 24.29 -0.49
C ASP A 2 12.82 22.88 0.08
N PRO A 3 13.89 22.22 -0.36
CA PRO A 3 14.17 20.86 0.07
C PRO A 3 14.59 20.84 1.54
N MET A 4 14.05 19.90 2.30
CA MET A 4 14.48 19.66 3.68
C MET A 4 15.84 18.97 3.66
N LEU A 5 16.88 19.71 4.08
CA LEU A 5 18.25 19.24 4.15
C LEU A 5 18.56 18.76 5.58
N VAL A 6 18.89 17.48 5.73
CA VAL A 6 19.29 16.89 7.02
C VAL A 6 20.80 16.63 7.03
N PRO A 7 21.60 17.57 7.53
CA PRO A 7 23.05 17.37 7.60
C PRO A 7 23.41 16.39 8.73
N SER A 8 24.53 15.69 8.55
CA SER A 8 25.16 14.97 9.66
C SER A 8 25.54 15.94 10.79
N PRO A 9 25.58 15.50 12.06
CA PRO A 9 25.94 16.38 13.18
C PRO A 9 27.26 17.12 12.93
N GLY A 10 27.23 18.46 13.00
CA GLY A 10 28.39 19.32 12.76
C GLY A 10 28.67 19.67 11.30
N ALA A 11 27.89 19.17 10.35
CA ALA A 11 28.01 19.59 8.95
C ALA A 11 27.07 20.78 8.63
N ILE A 12 27.50 21.62 7.69
CA ILE A 12 26.71 22.73 7.13
C ILE A 12 26.50 22.44 5.66
N ILE A 13 25.25 22.58 5.19
CA ILE A 13 24.90 22.42 3.78
C ILE A 13 24.61 23.80 3.16
N THR A 14 25.12 24.04 1.96
CA THR A 14 24.93 25.28 1.19
C THR A 14 24.58 24.91 -0.27
N PRO A 15 23.59 25.57 -0.91
CA PRO A 15 22.73 26.64 -0.41
C PRO A 15 21.67 26.13 0.57
N GLN A 16 21.06 27.04 1.33
CA GLN A 16 19.89 26.79 2.18
C GLN A 16 18.69 27.54 1.63
N GLY A 17 17.49 27.10 2.02
CA GLY A 17 16.23 27.71 1.60
C GLY A 17 15.81 27.39 0.17
N PRO A 18 14.76 28.04 -0.34
CA PRO A 18 14.18 27.73 -1.64
C PRO A 18 15.17 27.85 -2.78
N GLN A 19 15.18 26.85 -3.69
CA GLN A 19 16.00 26.80 -4.90
C GLN A 19 15.13 26.67 -6.15
N ASP A 20 15.63 27.15 -7.28
CA ASP A 20 14.98 27.04 -8.58
C ASP A 20 15.56 25.87 -9.38
N PHE A 21 14.87 24.72 -9.32
CA PHE A 21 15.21 23.52 -10.04
C PHE A 21 14.72 23.50 -11.50
N SER A 22 13.95 24.50 -11.93
CA SER A 22 13.45 24.55 -13.31
C SER A 22 14.55 24.78 -14.34
N LYS A 23 15.73 25.20 -13.89
CA LYS A 23 16.91 25.47 -14.74
C LYS A 23 17.92 24.31 -14.77
N GLY A 24 17.61 23.20 -14.11
CA GLY A 24 18.47 22.04 -14.03
C GLY A 24 18.90 21.72 -12.59
N PRO A 25 19.90 20.84 -12.43
CA PRO A 25 20.38 20.41 -11.12
C PRO A 25 20.89 21.58 -10.27
N VAL A 26 20.67 21.50 -8.97
CA VAL A 26 21.25 22.40 -7.98
C VAL A 26 22.36 21.69 -7.22
N GLU A 27 23.52 22.33 -7.17
CA GLU A 27 24.67 21.81 -6.44
C GLU A 27 24.60 22.18 -4.96
N TYR A 28 24.56 21.17 -4.07
CA TYR A 28 24.62 21.33 -2.63
C TYR A 28 25.98 20.88 -2.11
N THR A 29 26.64 21.73 -1.35
CA THR A 29 27.94 21.40 -0.74
C THR A 29 27.76 21.22 0.77
N ALA A 30 28.04 20.03 1.25
CA ALA A 30 28.14 19.72 2.68
C ALA A 30 29.59 19.96 3.15
N THR A 31 29.76 20.76 4.20
CA THR A 31 31.05 21.10 4.78
C THR A 31 31.10 20.70 6.25
N MET A 32 32.13 19.96 6.66
CA MET A 32 32.40 19.59 8.05
C MET A 32 33.90 19.77 8.33
N GLY A 33 34.25 20.81 9.08
CA GLY A 33 35.64 21.21 9.28
C GLY A 33 36.32 21.62 7.96
N GLN A 34 37.37 20.93 7.57
CA GLN A 34 38.09 21.15 6.28
C GLN A 34 37.63 20.22 5.16
N GLN A 35 36.69 19.33 5.44
CA GLN A 35 36.16 18.41 4.45
C GLN A 35 34.92 18.97 3.79
N THR A 36 34.84 18.87 2.47
CA THR A 36 33.70 19.26 1.66
C THR A 36 33.28 18.12 0.74
N LYS A 37 31.97 17.97 0.52
CA LYS A 37 31.41 17.05 -0.47
C LYS A 37 30.26 17.75 -1.17
N THR A 38 30.30 17.76 -2.51
CA THR A 38 29.24 18.34 -3.34
C THR A 38 28.33 17.23 -3.86
N TYR A 39 27.03 17.53 -3.85
CA TYR A 39 25.95 16.69 -4.37
C TYR A 39 25.20 17.48 -5.42
N SER A 40 25.00 16.90 -6.58
CA SER A 40 24.14 17.44 -7.62
C SER A 40 22.72 16.89 -7.37
N VAL A 41 21.78 17.78 -7.10
CA VAL A 41 20.40 17.42 -6.81
C VAL A 41 19.52 17.86 -7.97
N THR A 42 18.85 16.91 -8.59
CA THR A 42 17.83 17.14 -9.61
C THR A 42 16.47 16.97 -9.00
N VAL A 43 15.53 17.82 -9.36
CA VAL A 43 14.10 17.59 -9.12
C VAL A 43 13.51 17.16 -10.44
N GLU A 44 13.01 15.95 -10.47
CA GLU A 44 12.19 15.45 -11.57
C GLU A 44 10.72 15.58 -11.13
N GLU A 45 9.85 16.02 -12.04
CA GLU A 45 8.42 15.90 -11.80
C GLU A 45 8.09 14.40 -11.69
N ASN A 46 7.59 13.99 -10.55
CA ASN A 46 7.11 12.63 -10.37
C ASN A 46 5.86 12.47 -11.23
N GLY A 47 6.05 11.96 -12.44
CA GLY A 47 4.98 11.69 -13.37
C GLY A 47 4.31 10.37 -13.02
N ASN A 48 3.07 10.42 -12.52
CA ASN A 48 2.24 9.22 -12.45
C ASN A 48 1.95 8.67 -13.87
N PRO A 49 2.08 7.36 -14.10
CA PRO A 49 2.33 6.27 -13.14
C PRO A 49 3.81 6.15 -12.73
N ILE A 50 4.05 5.69 -11.50
CA ILE A 50 5.41 5.54 -10.93
C ILE A 50 6.14 4.27 -11.37
N ILE A 51 5.42 3.25 -11.82
CA ILE A 51 5.98 2.00 -12.36
C ILE A 51 5.35 1.71 -13.73
N PRO A 52 6.12 1.10 -14.65
CA PRO A 52 5.64 0.82 -15.99
C PRO A 52 4.69 -0.39 -16.03
N GLY A 53 3.76 -0.39 -16.98
CA GLY A 53 2.84 -1.52 -17.20
C GLY A 53 1.49 -1.36 -16.51
N PHE A 54 0.70 -2.45 -16.53
CA PHE A 54 -0.59 -2.47 -15.85
C PHE A 54 -0.42 -3.18 -14.51
N HIS A 55 -0.62 -2.40 -13.47
CA HIS A 55 -0.51 -2.82 -12.08
C HIS A 55 -1.58 -2.13 -11.24
N ALA A 56 -2.07 -2.83 -10.23
CA ALA A 56 -3.14 -2.32 -9.37
C ALA A 56 -2.89 -2.66 -7.91
N ASP A 57 -3.77 -2.18 -7.03
CA ASP A 57 -3.84 -2.56 -5.62
C ASP A 57 -2.45 -2.55 -4.96
N PRO A 58 -1.69 -1.42 -5.05
CA PRO A 58 -0.30 -1.39 -4.66
C PRO A 58 -0.14 -1.38 -3.15
N GLU A 59 0.77 -2.21 -2.66
CA GLU A 59 1.30 -2.12 -1.31
C GLU A 59 2.70 -1.53 -1.34
N VAL A 60 2.97 -0.53 -0.49
CA VAL A 60 4.28 0.12 -0.37
C VAL A 60 4.94 -0.19 0.96
N LEU A 61 6.20 -0.59 0.91
CA LEU A 61 7.05 -0.81 2.08
C LEU A 61 8.30 0.06 1.99
N LEU A 62 8.61 0.80 3.04
CA LEU A 62 9.96 1.33 3.27
C LEU A 62 10.70 0.36 4.19
N SER A 63 11.56 -0.46 3.63
CA SER A 63 12.26 -1.51 4.38
C SER A 63 13.32 -0.93 5.32
N GLN A 64 13.22 -1.25 6.60
CA GLN A 64 14.23 -0.89 7.61
C GLN A 64 15.56 -1.60 7.37
N LYS A 65 15.51 -2.83 6.82
CA LYS A 65 16.70 -3.60 6.47
C LYS A 65 17.55 -2.93 5.40
N THR A 66 16.89 -2.40 4.35
CA THR A 66 17.60 -1.94 3.14
C THR A 66 17.62 -0.43 2.98
N GLY A 67 16.72 0.30 3.66
CA GLY A 67 16.51 1.73 3.48
C GLY A 67 15.89 2.09 2.12
N ARG A 68 15.30 1.13 1.41
CA ARG A 68 14.68 1.32 0.10
C ARG A 68 13.17 1.13 0.18
N PHE A 69 12.47 1.79 -0.72
CA PHE A 69 11.06 1.57 -0.97
C PHE A 69 10.87 0.34 -1.86
N TYR A 70 9.80 -0.40 -1.59
CA TYR A 70 9.34 -1.52 -2.39
C TYR A 70 7.86 -1.35 -2.66
N VAL A 71 7.43 -1.59 -3.89
CA VAL A 71 6.02 -1.62 -4.27
C VAL A 71 5.68 -3.02 -4.76
N TYR A 72 4.64 -3.59 -4.18
CA TYR A 72 4.11 -4.92 -4.48
C TYR A 72 2.69 -4.76 -5.02
N PRO A 73 2.50 -4.75 -6.34
CA PRO A 73 1.18 -4.58 -6.92
C PRO A 73 0.53 -5.91 -7.31
N THR A 74 -0.78 -5.86 -7.53
CA THR A 74 -1.47 -6.82 -8.39
C THR A 74 -0.95 -6.68 -9.82
N SER A 75 -0.60 -7.79 -10.48
CA SER A 75 -0.36 -7.79 -11.92
C SER A 75 -1.69 -7.68 -12.66
N ASP A 76 -1.88 -6.60 -13.40
CA ASP A 76 -3.14 -6.23 -14.05
C ASP A 76 -3.05 -6.32 -15.60
N GLY A 77 -4.13 -5.97 -16.31
CA GLY A 77 -4.21 -6.09 -17.78
C GLY A 77 -4.80 -7.41 -18.27
N TYR A 78 -5.20 -8.30 -17.37
CA TYR A 78 -5.78 -9.60 -17.69
C TYR A 78 -7.31 -9.55 -17.67
N SER A 79 -7.94 -10.18 -18.66
CA SER A 79 -9.40 -10.29 -18.72
C SER A 79 -9.97 -10.91 -17.45
N GLY A 80 -10.98 -10.25 -16.87
CA GLY A 80 -11.60 -10.68 -15.63
C GLY A 80 -10.67 -10.61 -14.41
N TRP A 81 -9.67 -9.73 -14.44
CA TRP A 81 -8.66 -9.58 -13.36
C TRP A 81 -7.89 -10.88 -13.07
N GLY A 82 -7.62 -11.67 -14.11
CA GLY A 82 -7.12 -13.05 -14.00
C GLY A 82 -5.62 -13.24 -13.87
N GLY A 83 -4.87 -12.29 -13.26
CA GLY A 83 -3.43 -12.39 -13.05
C GLY A 83 -2.99 -13.61 -12.21
N TYR A 84 -1.75 -14.08 -12.43
CA TYR A 84 -1.19 -15.26 -11.78
C TYR A 84 0.06 -14.99 -10.95
N THR A 85 0.71 -13.86 -11.15
CA THR A 85 2.01 -13.56 -10.53
C THR A 85 1.97 -12.27 -9.75
N PHE A 86 2.85 -12.19 -8.76
CA PHE A 86 3.22 -10.92 -8.12
C PHE A 86 4.65 -10.57 -8.47
N ASP A 87 4.85 -9.35 -8.93
CA ASP A 87 6.16 -8.75 -9.13
C ASP A 87 6.46 -7.76 -8.01
N VAL A 88 7.73 -7.41 -7.84
CA VAL A 88 8.15 -6.37 -6.90
C VAL A 88 9.01 -5.34 -7.60
N PHE A 89 8.81 -4.09 -7.24
CA PHE A 89 9.57 -2.95 -7.73
C PHE A 89 10.26 -2.26 -6.57
N SER A 90 11.54 -1.91 -6.71
CA SER A 90 12.30 -1.20 -5.68
C SER A 90 12.72 0.17 -6.12
N SER A 91 12.77 1.12 -5.18
CA SER A 91 13.22 2.48 -5.43
C SER A 91 14.04 3.03 -4.25
N PRO A 92 15.06 3.86 -4.48
CA PRO A 92 15.72 4.60 -3.41
C PRO A 92 14.92 5.83 -2.94
N ASP A 93 13.93 6.32 -3.73
CA ASP A 93 13.37 7.66 -3.60
C ASP A 93 11.88 7.81 -3.98
N LEU A 94 11.15 6.71 -4.22
CA LEU A 94 9.77 6.68 -4.75
C LEU A 94 9.59 7.23 -6.18
N VAL A 95 10.69 7.53 -6.87
CA VAL A 95 10.68 8.07 -8.24
C VAL A 95 11.31 7.10 -9.23
N HIS A 96 12.51 6.62 -8.90
CA HIS A 96 13.28 5.75 -9.77
C HIS A 96 13.10 4.29 -9.40
N PHE A 97 12.15 3.63 -10.05
CA PHE A 97 11.82 2.23 -9.77
C PHE A 97 12.57 1.26 -10.69
N THR A 98 13.05 0.18 -10.08
CA THR A 98 13.62 -0.99 -10.76
C THR A 98 12.68 -2.18 -10.57
N ASN A 99 12.33 -2.87 -11.65
CA ASN A 99 11.61 -4.15 -11.57
C ASN A 99 12.59 -5.24 -11.10
N GLU A 100 12.34 -5.80 -9.93
CA GLU A 100 13.15 -6.86 -9.30
C GLU A 100 12.69 -8.27 -9.74
N GLY A 101 11.61 -8.36 -10.50
CA GLY A 101 11.05 -9.59 -11.03
C GLY A 101 9.91 -10.19 -10.21
N THR A 102 9.49 -11.37 -10.63
CA THR A 102 8.38 -12.11 -10.02
C THR A 102 8.81 -12.78 -8.73
N ILE A 103 8.03 -12.55 -7.67
CA ILE A 103 8.29 -13.08 -6.32
C ILE A 103 7.38 -14.25 -5.95
N LEU A 104 6.24 -14.39 -6.61
CA LEU A 104 5.30 -15.47 -6.36
C LEU A 104 4.46 -15.76 -7.61
N ASN A 105 4.28 -17.05 -7.92
CA ASN A 105 3.46 -17.53 -9.04
C ASN A 105 2.32 -18.41 -8.53
N LEU A 106 1.08 -17.99 -8.73
CA LEU A 106 -0.14 -18.66 -8.30
C LEU A 106 -0.83 -19.43 -9.45
N SER A 107 -0.13 -19.73 -10.55
CA SER A 107 -0.68 -20.63 -11.56
C SER A 107 -0.88 -22.04 -10.98
N ALA A 108 -1.69 -22.84 -11.63
CA ALA A 108 -1.91 -24.22 -11.19
C ALA A 108 -0.58 -25.00 -11.12
N GLY A 109 -0.25 -25.52 -9.94
CA GLY A 109 1.03 -26.17 -9.67
C GLY A 109 2.19 -25.19 -9.38
N GLY A 110 1.90 -23.91 -9.20
CA GLY A 110 2.88 -22.89 -8.78
C GLY A 110 3.21 -22.92 -7.29
N ASP A 111 3.61 -21.78 -6.76
CA ASP A 111 4.20 -21.66 -5.42
C ASP A 111 3.21 -21.92 -4.27
N ALA A 112 1.90 -21.74 -4.49
CA ALA A 112 0.86 -22.01 -3.50
C ALA A 112 -0.05 -23.15 -3.95
N PRO A 113 0.06 -24.36 -3.40
CA PRO A 113 -0.61 -25.57 -3.92
C PRO A 113 -2.15 -25.55 -3.83
N TRP A 114 -2.70 -24.62 -3.03
CA TRP A 114 -4.13 -24.42 -2.84
C TRP A 114 -4.72 -23.32 -3.75
N ALA A 115 -3.88 -22.58 -4.47
CA ALA A 115 -4.26 -21.43 -5.28
C ALA A 115 -4.20 -21.75 -6.78
N SER A 116 -5.03 -21.05 -7.56
CA SER A 116 -5.04 -21.11 -9.02
C SER A 116 -5.48 -19.79 -9.61
N GLY A 117 -4.56 -18.83 -9.70
CA GLY A 117 -4.79 -17.50 -10.25
C GLY A 117 -5.46 -16.50 -9.32
N ASN A 118 -5.88 -15.37 -9.88
CA ASN A 118 -6.36 -14.21 -9.16
C ASN A 118 -5.36 -13.77 -8.06
N ALA A 119 -4.13 -13.54 -8.47
CA ALA A 119 -3.06 -12.99 -7.65
C ALA A 119 -3.39 -11.50 -7.38
N TRP A 120 -4.14 -11.23 -6.32
CA TRP A 120 -4.72 -9.91 -6.05
C TRP A 120 -4.29 -9.31 -4.73
N ALA A 121 -4.27 -7.97 -4.73
CA ALA A 121 -4.23 -7.10 -3.57
C ALA A 121 -3.31 -7.62 -2.45
N PRO A 122 -1.99 -7.56 -2.68
CA PRO A 122 -1.02 -8.00 -1.69
C PRO A 122 -0.88 -6.99 -0.57
N CYS A 123 -0.40 -7.47 0.58
CA CYS A 123 0.08 -6.67 1.70
C CYS A 123 1.41 -7.26 2.17
N ILE A 124 2.33 -6.43 2.66
CA ILE A 124 3.65 -6.86 3.13
C ILE A 124 3.96 -6.32 4.52
N GLU A 125 4.45 -7.17 5.40
CA GLU A 125 4.99 -6.77 6.71
C GLU A 125 6.46 -7.17 6.84
N GLU A 126 7.28 -6.22 7.27
CA GLU A 126 8.67 -6.44 7.63
C GLU A 126 8.80 -6.54 9.14
N LYS A 127 9.39 -7.64 9.65
CA LYS A 127 9.50 -7.86 11.09
C LYS A 127 10.87 -8.43 11.45
N TRP A 128 11.47 -7.92 12.53
CA TRP A 128 12.66 -8.52 13.13
C TRP A 128 12.25 -9.66 14.07
N MET A 129 12.58 -10.89 13.70
CA MET A 129 12.23 -12.09 14.48
C MET A 129 13.37 -13.09 14.47
N ASP A 130 13.63 -13.72 15.62
CA ASP A 130 14.65 -14.77 15.78
C ASP A 130 16.03 -14.34 15.28
N GLY A 131 16.39 -13.05 15.51
CA GLY A 131 17.70 -12.52 15.14
C GLY A 131 17.88 -12.19 13.65
N LYS A 132 16.81 -12.13 12.87
CA LYS A 132 16.83 -11.80 11.46
C LYS A 132 15.58 -11.05 10.99
N TRP A 133 15.70 -10.35 9.89
CA TRP A 133 14.56 -9.77 9.19
C TRP A 133 13.77 -10.86 8.48
N LYS A 134 12.43 -10.79 8.61
CA LYS A 134 11.47 -11.60 7.86
C LYS A 134 10.46 -10.69 7.19
N TYR A 135 10.02 -11.09 6.00
CA TYR A 135 9.04 -10.42 5.18
C TYR A 135 7.85 -11.36 5.01
N TYR A 136 6.68 -10.90 5.43
CA TYR A 136 5.44 -11.66 5.37
C TYR A 136 4.55 -11.05 4.31
N PHE A 137 4.40 -11.75 3.22
CA PHE A 137 3.63 -11.34 2.06
C PHE A 137 2.25 -12.00 2.09
N PHE A 138 1.23 -11.21 2.35
CA PHE A 138 -0.16 -11.67 2.36
C PHE A 138 -0.78 -11.39 1.00
N PHE A 139 -1.66 -12.26 0.54
CA PHE A 139 -2.24 -12.15 -0.80
C PHE A 139 -3.60 -12.84 -0.91
N SER A 140 -4.42 -12.34 -1.83
CA SER A 140 -5.67 -12.98 -2.23
C SER A 140 -5.43 -13.91 -3.41
N ALA A 141 -6.10 -15.07 -3.42
CA ALA A 141 -6.03 -15.99 -4.53
C ALA A 141 -7.33 -16.78 -4.72
N HIS A 142 -7.60 -17.21 -5.95
CA HIS A 142 -8.66 -18.18 -6.21
C HIS A 142 -8.27 -19.55 -5.65
N ASN A 143 -9.14 -20.12 -4.82
CA ASN A 143 -9.02 -21.48 -4.32
C ASN A 143 -9.97 -22.39 -5.14
N PRO A 144 -9.44 -23.21 -6.06
CA PRO A 144 -10.28 -24.02 -6.95
C PRO A 144 -11.07 -25.10 -6.21
N THR A 145 -10.55 -25.63 -5.09
CA THR A 145 -11.25 -26.64 -4.28
C THR A 145 -12.51 -26.07 -3.63
N LEU A 146 -12.45 -24.82 -3.20
CA LEU A 146 -13.56 -24.13 -2.53
C LEU A 146 -14.40 -23.30 -3.52
N ASN A 147 -13.91 -23.11 -4.73
CA ASN A 147 -14.46 -22.22 -5.76
C ASN A 147 -14.75 -20.79 -5.24
N LYS A 148 -13.81 -20.24 -4.49
CA LYS A 148 -13.88 -18.88 -3.95
C LYS A 148 -12.50 -18.31 -3.72
N LYS A 149 -12.44 -16.99 -3.39
CA LYS A 149 -11.20 -16.34 -2.98
C LYS A 149 -10.86 -16.71 -1.54
N THR A 150 -9.57 -16.85 -1.26
CA THR A 150 -9.04 -17.02 0.09
C THR A 150 -7.73 -16.27 0.23
N LEU A 151 -7.35 -15.98 1.47
CA LEU A 151 -6.10 -15.30 1.80
C LEU A 151 -4.99 -16.31 2.13
N GLY A 152 -3.79 -16.01 1.65
CA GLY A 152 -2.57 -16.76 1.96
C GLY A 152 -1.47 -15.89 2.53
N VAL A 153 -0.42 -16.52 3.01
CA VAL A 153 0.82 -15.87 3.44
C VAL A 153 2.02 -16.58 2.85
N ALA A 154 3.02 -15.82 2.42
CA ALA A 154 4.32 -16.31 2.01
C ALA A 154 5.42 -15.58 2.79
N VAL A 155 6.55 -16.23 3.05
CA VAL A 155 7.63 -15.68 3.89
C VAL A 155 8.94 -15.70 3.15
N ALA A 156 9.73 -14.62 3.31
CA ALA A 156 11.09 -14.49 2.83
C ALA A 156 12.00 -13.82 3.86
N GLU A 157 13.31 -13.86 3.63
CA GLU A 157 14.32 -13.13 4.43
C GLU A 157 14.79 -11.84 3.73
N ASN A 158 14.33 -11.60 2.51
CA ASN A 158 14.60 -10.39 1.74
C ASN A 158 13.31 -9.84 1.14
N PRO A 159 13.20 -8.53 0.91
CA PRO A 159 12.00 -7.92 0.34
C PRO A 159 11.70 -8.38 -1.10
N THR A 160 12.72 -8.83 -1.81
CA THR A 160 12.61 -9.39 -3.18
C THR A 160 12.54 -10.91 -3.20
N GLY A 161 12.36 -11.55 -2.04
CA GLY A 161 12.26 -13.00 -1.92
C GLY A 161 13.63 -13.73 -1.83
N PRO A 162 13.65 -15.04 -2.17
CA PRO A 162 12.52 -15.86 -2.62
C PRO A 162 11.46 -16.06 -1.52
N PHE A 163 10.20 -15.91 -1.87
CA PHE A 163 9.08 -16.13 -0.97
C PHE A 163 8.64 -17.59 -0.99
N LYS A 164 8.30 -18.14 0.16
CA LYS A 164 7.75 -19.47 0.33
C LYS A 164 6.33 -19.37 0.86
N ALA A 165 5.35 -19.72 0.02
CA ALA A 165 3.96 -19.70 0.41
C ALA A 165 3.60 -20.85 1.36
N SER A 166 2.61 -20.60 2.22
CA SER A 166 2.01 -21.59 3.08
C SER A 166 1.28 -22.68 2.26
N ALA A 167 1.31 -23.92 2.73
CA ALA A 167 0.68 -25.04 2.06
C ALA A 167 -0.86 -25.00 2.07
N LYS A 168 -1.46 -24.10 2.83
CA LYS A 168 -2.90 -23.90 3.00
C LYS A 168 -3.22 -22.42 3.09
N PRO A 169 -4.46 -22.01 2.74
CA PRO A 169 -4.90 -20.64 3.03
C PRO A 169 -4.95 -20.41 4.55
N LEU A 170 -4.88 -19.14 4.96
CA LEU A 170 -4.96 -18.75 6.38
C LEU A 170 -6.27 -19.18 7.02
N PHE A 171 -7.38 -19.04 6.29
CA PHE A 171 -8.71 -19.51 6.67
C PHE A 171 -9.60 -19.68 5.43
N THR A 172 -10.76 -20.28 5.61
CA THR A 172 -11.64 -20.69 4.51
C THR A 172 -13.09 -20.23 4.66
N THR A 173 -13.40 -19.49 5.73
CA THR A 173 -14.76 -19.03 6.04
C THR A 173 -14.75 -17.58 6.47
N THR A 174 -15.81 -16.86 6.08
CA THR A 174 -16.13 -15.51 6.53
C THR A 174 -17.66 -15.42 6.76
N SER A 175 -18.08 -14.52 7.63
CA SER A 175 -19.49 -14.28 7.93
C SER A 175 -20.20 -13.46 6.84
N GLY A 176 -19.44 -12.80 5.95
CA GLY A 176 -20.00 -12.04 4.83
C GLY A 176 -18.93 -11.54 3.88
N GLY A 177 -19.35 -11.12 2.68
CA GLY A 177 -18.45 -10.59 1.66
C GLY A 177 -17.47 -11.64 1.09
N GLN A 178 -16.32 -11.16 0.64
CA GLN A 178 -15.24 -12.00 0.11
C GLN A 178 -14.01 -11.92 1.02
N MET A 179 -13.21 -12.99 1.04
CA MET A 179 -11.93 -13.05 1.74
C MET A 179 -10.83 -12.57 0.79
N ILE A 180 -10.76 -11.25 0.57
CA ILE A 180 -9.79 -10.57 -0.28
C ILE A 180 -9.28 -9.30 0.40
N ASP A 181 -8.26 -8.69 -0.20
CA ASP A 181 -7.76 -7.36 0.09
C ASP A 181 -7.32 -7.22 1.54
N SER A 182 -6.35 -8.05 1.90
CA SER A 182 -5.79 -8.03 3.24
C SER A 182 -4.90 -6.82 3.48
N ASP A 183 -5.06 -6.22 4.67
CA ASP A 183 -4.09 -5.31 5.26
C ASP A 183 -3.64 -5.87 6.61
N VAL A 184 -2.36 -5.79 6.89
CA VAL A 184 -1.78 -6.26 8.16
C VAL A 184 -1.18 -5.09 8.90
N PHE A 185 -1.64 -4.88 10.11
CA PHE A 185 -1.21 -3.78 10.95
C PHE A 185 -0.79 -4.28 12.33
N THR A 186 0.45 -3.99 12.70
CA THR A 186 0.93 -4.19 14.08
C THR A 186 0.71 -2.91 14.87
N ASP A 187 -0.17 -2.97 15.84
CA ASP A 187 -0.49 -1.83 16.69
C ASP A 187 0.72 -1.40 17.53
N PRO A 188 1.25 -0.19 17.35
CA PRO A 188 2.41 0.28 18.12
C PRO A 188 2.13 0.51 19.60
N VAL A 189 0.86 0.53 20.01
CA VAL A 189 0.46 0.74 21.40
C VAL A 189 0.39 -0.58 22.18
N SER A 190 -0.26 -1.60 21.62
CA SER A 190 -0.45 -2.91 22.27
C SER A 190 0.55 -3.97 21.82
N GLY A 191 1.17 -3.81 20.66
CA GLY A 191 2.00 -4.83 20.02
C GLY A 191 1.19 -5.94 19.32
N GLN A 192 -0.14 -5.91 19.40
CA GLN A 192 -0.99 -6.90 18.76
C GLN A 192 -1.02 -6.67 17.25
N THR A 193 -0.93 -7.74 16.47
CA THR A 193 -1.07 -7.67 15.02
C THR A 193 -2.46 -8.10 14.59
N TYR A 194 -3.03 -7.34 13.67
CA TYR A 194 -4.36 -7.51 13.09
C TYR A 194 -4.24 -7.81 11.60
N LEU A 195 -5.05 -8.73 11.11
CA LEU A 195 -5.30 -8.97 9.69
C LEU A 195 -6.70 -8.44 9.37
N TYR A 196 -6.77 -7.31 8.69
CA TYR A 196 -8.02 -6.77 8.14
C TYR A 196 -8.25 -7.31 6.74
N TYR A 197 -9.51 -7.43 6.32
CA TYR A 197 -9.85 -7.91 4.98
C TYR A 197 -11.33 -7.71 4.69
N GLY A 198 -11.70 -7.87 3.42
CA GLY A 198 -13.11 -7.99 3.04
C GLY A 198 -13.51 -7.21 1.80
N ASN A 199 -14.67 -7.57 1.27
CA ASN A 199 -15.34 -6.87 0.18
C ASN A 199 -16.84 -6.80 0.53
N GLY A 200 -17.37 -5.59 0.61
CA GLY A 200 -18.71 -5.29 1.08
C GLY A 200 -18.87 -5.26 2.61
N GLN A 201 -18.02 -5.94 3.35
CA GLN A 201 -17.93 -5.89 4.81
C GLN A 201 -16.45 -5.88 5.22
N LEU A 202 -16.12 -5.04 6.19
CA LEU A 202 -14.80 -4.98 6.79
C LEU A 202 -14.72 -5.94 7.96
N HIS A 203 -13.81 -6.90 7.84
CA HIS A 203 -13.52 -7.88 8.89
C HIS A 203 -12.10 -7.74 9.39
N TYR A 204 -11.84 -8.24 10.60
CA TYR A 204 -10.49 -8.52 11.07
C TYR A 204 -10.41 -9.81 11.88
N ARG A 205 -9.19 -10.37 11.92
CA ARG A 205 -8.79 -11.44 12.82
C ARG A 205 -7.48 -11.05 13.50
N LEU A 206 -7.25 -11.57 14.70
CA LEU A 206 -5.95 -11.44 15.34
C LEU A 206 -4.96 -12.36 14.63
N LEU A 207 -3.81 -11.82 14.29
CA LEU A 207 -2.70 -12.59 13.72
C LEU A 207 -1.84 -13.15 14.85
N SER A 208 -1.32 -14.36 14.67
CA SER A 208 -0.37 -14.97 15.60
C SER A 208 0.98 -14.24 15.58
N ASP A 209 1.76 -14.38 16.65
CA ASP A 209 3.07 -13.72 16.77
C ASP A 209 4.03 -14.12 15.65
N ASP A 210 3.92 -15.35 15.14
CA ASP A 210 4.71 -15.86 14.01
C ASP A 210 4.20 -15.41 12.64
N MET A 211 3.08 -14.65 12.59
CA MET A 211 2.45 -14.13 11.38
C MET A 211 1.89 -15.19 10.41
N LEU A 212 1.83 -16.46 10.81
CA LEU A 212 1.50 -17.57 9.90
C LEU A 212 0.11 -18.15 10.12
N SER A 213 -0.59 -17.71 11.14
CA SER A 213 -1.96 -18.16 11.45
C SER A 213 -2.79 -17.04 12.06
N VAL A 214 -4.09 -17.21 12.00
CA VAL A 214 -5.07 -16.25 12.55
C VAL A 214 -5.92 -16.90 13.63
N GLY A 215 -6.40 -16.09 14.57
CA GLY A 215 -7.39 -16.51 15.56
C GLY A 215 -8.68 -17.03 14.91
N ALA A 216 -9.35 -17.95 15.59
CA ALA A 216 -10.60 -18.55 15.10
C ALA A 216 -11.75 -17.52 15.00
N THR A 217 -11.74 -16.51 15.87
CA THR A 217 -12.80 -15.49 15.91
C THR A 217 -12.61 -14.49 14.78
N GLU A 218 -13.67 -14.27 14.01
CA GLU A 218 -13.82 -13.16 13.07
C GLU A 218 -14.59 -12.03 13.75
N TYR A 219 -14.12 -10.82 13.55
CA TYR A 219 -14.75 -9.61 14.00
C TYR A 219 -15.13 -8.76 12.79
N THR A 220 -16.23 -8.04 12.90
CA THR A 220 -16.70 -7.10 11.86
C THR A 220 -16.62 -5.69 12.40
N ILE A 221 -16.10 -4.77 11.59
CA ILE A 221 -16.08 -3.34 11.88
C ILE A 221 -17.01 -2.66 10.89
N THR A 222 -17.97 -1.89 11.42
CA THR A 222 -18.84 -1.05 10.62
C THR A 222 -18.42 0.40 10.80
N PRO A 223 -18.05 1.13 9.75
CA PRO A 223 -17.87 2.58 9.85
C PRO A 223 -19.14 3.26 10.32
N GLU A 224 -19.02 4.24 11.22
CA GLU A 224 -20.13 4.93 11.86
C GLU A 224 -20.06 6.44 11.61
N GLY A 225 -21.20 7.10 11.65
CA GLY A 225 -21.31 8.53 11.46
C GLY A 225 -21.28 8.96 9.98
N GLY A 226 -21.44 10.25 9.74
CA GLY A 226 -21.49 10.82 8.41
C GLY A 226 -22.63 10.21 7.56
N THR A 227 -22.39 10.12 6.28
CA THR A 227 -23.29 9.53 5.30
C THR A 227 -22.76 8.15 4.90
N LEU A 228 -22.87 7.16 5.78
CA LEU A 228 -22.40 5.80 5.53
C LEU A 228 -22.86 5.22 4.19
N ASN A 229 -24.06 5.61 3.74
CA ASN A 229 -24.58 5.19 2.43
C ASN A 229 -23.73 5.72 1.27
N ASP A 230 -23.10 6.90 1.43
CA ASP A 230 -22.27 7.52 0.42
C ASP A 230 -20.82 7.02 0.51
N TYR A 231 -20.40 6.57 1.69
CA TYR A 231 -19.02 6.13 1.97
C TYR A 231 -18.94 4.69 2.48
N ALA A 232 -19.88 3.87 2.01
CA ALA A 232 -19.93 2.45 2.35
C ALA A 232 -18.61 1.76 2.01
N PHE A 233 -18.14 0.94 2.94
CA PHE A 233 -16.95 0.12 2.72
C PHE A 233 -17.19 -0.82 1.53
N ARG A 234 -16.37 -0.68 0.49
CA ARG A 234 -16.35 -1.63 -0.62
C ARG A 234 -15.26 -2.67 -0.42
N GLU A 235 -13.99 -2.23 -0.34
CA GLU A 235 -12.80 -3.10 -0.26
C GLU A 235 -11.54 -2.28 0.02
N GLY A 236 -10.35 -2.92 0.02
CA GLY A 236 -9.06 -2.26 0.04
C GLY A 236 -8.83 -1.43 1.30
N VAL A 237 -9.10 -2.01 2.46
CA VAL A 237 -8.80 -1.35 3.73
C VAL A 237 -7.29 -1.18 3.89
N TYR A 238 -6.90 -0.04 4.47
CA TYR A 238 -5.54 0.24 4.91
C TYR A 238 -5.57 0.95 6.27
N VAL A 239 -4.77 0.47 7.23
CA VAL A 239 -4.78 0.98 8.61
C VAL A 239 -3.40 1.48 9.00
N PHE A 240 -3.34 2.69 9.54
CA PHE A 240 -2.11 3.22 10.13
C PHE A 240 -2.39 4.04 11.40
N TYR A 241 -1.34 4.22 12.19
CA TYR A 241 -1.39 5.00 13.43
C TYR A 241 -0.59 6.28 13.31
N ARG A 242 -1.19 7.41 13.67
CA ARG A 242 -0.52 8.71 13.70
C ARG A 242 -1.06 9.57 14.83
N ASN A 243 -0.16 10.10 15.67
CA ASN A 243 -0.47 11.09 16.72
C ASN A 243 -1.64 10.67 17.63
N GLY A 244 -1.69 9.42 18.08
CA GLY A 244 -2.71 8.94 19.01
C GLY A 244 -4.02 8.51 18.37
N LYS A 245 -4.12 8.51 17.04
CA LYS A 245 -5.31 8.11 16.29
C LYS A 245 -4.99 6.97 15.33
N TYR A 246 -5.93 6.07 15.13
CA TYR A 246 -5.93 5.06 14.08
C TYR A 246 -6.71 5.60 12.90
N TYR A 247 -6.10 5.59 11.73
CA TYR A 247 -6.70 5.98 10.46
C TYR A 247 -7.04 4.72 9.70
N PHE A 248 -8.27 4.65 9.22
CA PHE A 248 -8.76 3.60 8.35
C PHE A 248 -9.10 4.25 7.01
N LEU A 249 -8.45 3.80 5.96
CA LEU A 249 -8.77 4.17 4.59
C LEU A 249 -9.40 2.97 3.91
N TRP A 250 -10.33 3.21 3.00
CA TRP A 250 -10.96 2.15 2.22
C TRP A 250 -11.44 2.66 0.88
N SER A 251 -11.64 1.73 -0.04
CA SER A 251 -12.20 2.02 -1.36
C SER A 251 -13.73 2.03 -1.31
N VAL A 252 -14.30 2.97 -2.04
CA VAL A 252 -15.74 3.15 -2.26
C VAL A 252 -16.04 2.95 -3.73
N ASP A 253 -17.19 2.37 -4.06
CA ASP A 253 -17.63 1.98 -5.40
C ASP A 253 -16.91 0.72 -5.92
N ASP A 254 -17.02 0.40 -7.20
CA ASP A 254 -16.43 -0.78 -7.82
C ASP A 254 -15.14 -0.43 -8.56
N THR A 255 -14.14 -1.31 -8.52
CA THR A 255 -12.84 -1.09 -9.16
C THR A 255 -12.91 -0.85 -10.67
N GLY A 256 -13.99 -1.26 -11.33
CA GLY A 256 -14.26 -0.95 -12.73
C GLY A 256 -14.95 0.39 -12.95
N SER A 257 -15.37 1.07 -11.89
CA SER A 257 -16.05 2.36 -11.97
C SER A 257 -15.06 3.51 -12.10
N PRO A 258 -15.32 4.51 -12.95
CA PRO A 258 -14.53 5.74 -12.97
C PRO A 258 -14.63 6.51 -11.64
N ASN A 259 -15.66 6.26 -10.86
CA ASN A 259 -15.90 6.90 -9.56
C ASN A 259 -15.29 6.14 -8.37
N TYR A 260 -14.54 5.08 -8.61
CA TYR A 260 -13.80 4.36 -7.57
C TYR A 260 -12.83 5.31 -6.88
N HIS A 261 -12.91 5.45 -5.56
CA HIS A 261 -12.16 6.46 -4.79
C HIS A 261 -11.83 5.99 -3.39
N VAL A 262 -10.91 6.68 -2.70
CA VAL A 262 -10.53 6.41 -1.32
C VAL A 262 -11.29 7.33 -0.38
N ALA A 263 -11.96 6.73 0.60
CA ALA A 263 -12.51 7.42 1.76
C ALA A 263 -11.77 7.03 3.04
N TYR A 264 -11.96 7.80 4.11
CA TYR A 264 -11.35 7.52 5.40
C TYR A 264 -12.23 7.87 6.60
N GLY A 265 -11.87 7.28 7.71
CA GLY A 265 -12.34 7.62 9.03
C GLY A 265 -11.25 7.38 10.06
N THR A 266 -11.51 7.77 11.29
CA THR A 266 -10.58 7.62 12.41
C THR A 266 -11.20 6.88 13.57
N SER A 267 -10.35 6.28 14.40
CA SER A 267 -10.75 5.61 15.64
C SER A 267 -9.73 5.85 16.74
N SER A 268 -10.16 5.68 17.98
CA SER A 268 -9.26 5.58 19.14
C SER A 268 -8.72 4.16 19.38
N SER A 269 -9.15 3.19 18.57
CA SER A 269 -8.79 1.78 18.70
C SER A 269 -8.54 1.15 17.31
N PRO A 270 -7.61 0.20 17.19
CA PRO A 270 -7.41 -0.57 15.96
C PRO A 270 -8.60 -1.48 15.62
N THR A 271 -9.54 -1.65 16.54
CA THR A 271 -10.73 -2.48 16.37
C THR A 271 -12.01 -1.69 16.16
N GLY A 272 -11.90 -0.37 15.93
CA GLY A 272 -13.05 0.52 15.80
C GLY A 272 -13.69 0.91 17.14
N PRO A 273 -14.88 1.53 17.14
CA PRO A 273 -15.63 1.92 15.95
C PRO A 273 -14.89 2.98 15.12
N ILE A 274 -15.14 2.98 13.82
CA ILE A 274 -14.58 3.96 12.90
C ILE A 274 -15.56 5.11 12.74
N SER A 275 -15.15 6.32 13.10
CA SER A 275 -15.90 7.54 12.78
C SER A 275 -15.52 8.02 11.39
N VAL A 276 -16.46 8.00 10.46
CA VAL A 276 -16.26 8.54 9.10
C VAL A 276 -15.97 10.04 9.19
N ALA A 277 -14.97 10.52 8.48
CA ALA A 277 -14.61 11.94 8.47
C ALA A 277 -15.75 12.80 7.87
N GLN A 278 -15.82 14.08 8.25
CA GLN A 278 -16.82 15.00 7.68
C GLN A 278 -16.55 15.30 6.19
N GLN A 279 -15.27 15.30 5.81
CA GLN A 279 -14.80 15.33 4.42
C GLN A 279 -14.00 14.06 4.19
N PRO A 280 -14.66 12.95 3.88
CA PRO A 280 -14.01 11.64 3.94
C PRO A 280 -13.21 11.27 2.70
N ILE A 281 -13.32 12.02 1.61
CA ILE A 281 -12.63 11.68 0.35
C ILE A 281 -11.16 12.10 0.45
N VAL A 282 -10.27 11.11 0.39
CA VAL A 282 -8.82 11.32 0.38
C VAL A 282 -8.32 11.58 -1.04
N ILE A 283 -8.77 10.75 -1.99
CA ILE A 283 -8.45 10.88 -3.41
C ILE A 283 -9.63 10.39 -4.23
N ALA A 284 -9.95 11.10 -5.30
CA ALA A 284 -11.06 10.80 -6.20
C ALA A 284 -10.68 11.15 -7.65
N GLN A 285 -11.61 10.88 -8.56
CA GLN A 285 -11.46 11.24 -9.97
C GLN A 285 -11.21 12.73 -10.18
N ASP A 286 -10.43 13.03 -11.21
CA ASP A 286 -10.23 14.38 -11.76
C ASP A 286 -10.53 14.35 -13.28
N PRO A 287 -11.79 14.59 -13.69
CA PRO A 287 -12.20 14.51 -15.08
C PRO A 287 -11.48 15.50 -15.99
N ASP A 288 -11.10 16.67 -15.48
CA ASP A 288 -10.41 17.70 -16.27
C ASP A 288 -9.03 17.23 -16.71
N ASN A 289 -8.38 16.39 -15.89
CA ASN A 289 -7.10 15.77 -16.19
C ASN A 289 -7.22 14.31 -16.68
N GLN A 290 -8.43 13.82 -16.92
CA GLN A 290 -8.73 12.45 -17.34
C GLN A 290 -8.20 11.40 -16.35
N ILE A 291 -8.34 11.66 -15.06
CA ILE A 291 -7.98 10.76 -13.97
C ILE A 291 -9.26 10.14 -13.42
N TYR A 292 -9.31 8.81 -13.38
CA TYR A 292 -10.49 8.04 -12.97
C TYR A 292 -10.09 6.77 -12.24
N GLY A 293 -10.99 6.29 -11.35
CA GLY A 293 -10.83 5.02 -10.65
C GLY A 293 -9.63 5.02 -9.70
N THR A 294 -9.46 6.12 -8.96
CA THR A 294 -8.33 6.38 -8.06
C THR A 294 -8.59 5.80 -6.68
N ALA A 295 -8.25 4.54 -6.45
CA ALA A 295 -8.46 3.92 -5.13
C ALA A 295 -7.48 2.78 -4.85
N HIS A 296 -7.79 1.96 -3.84
CA HIS A 296 -7.04 0.83 -3.35
C HIS A 296 -5.59 1.22 -3.06
N ASN A 297 -5.40 1.83 -1.92
CA ASN A 297 -4.16 2.51 -1.54
C ASN A 297 -3.39 1.78 -0.45
N SER A 298 -2.11 2.10 -0.39
CA SER A 298 -1.25 1.96 0.79
C SER A 298 -0.60 3.29 1.14
N ILE A 299 -0.07 3.40 2.36
CA ILE A 299 0.51 4.64 2.89
C ILE A 299 1.93 4.38 3.36
N VAL A 300 2.82 5.32 3.08
CA VAL A 300 4.17 5.29 3.64
C VAL A 300 4.54 6.62 4.30
N ASN A 301 5.16 6.52 5.47
CA ASN A 301 5.76 7.65 6.19
C ASN A 301 7.28 7.62 6.02
N ILE A 302 7.87 8.79 5.86
CA ILE A 302 9.33 8.92 5.87
C ILE A 302 9.80 9.00 7.33
N PRO A 303 10.56 8.02 7.83
CA PRO A 303 10.94 7.93 9.23
C PRO A 303 11.63 9.18 9.76
N GLY A 304 11.19 9.63 10.96
CA GLY A 304 11.73 10.82 11.59
C GLY A 304 11.17 12.13 11.06
N THR A 305 10.19 12.09 10.18
CA THR A 305 9.50 13.25 9.61
C THR A 305 7.99 13.09 9.73
N ASP A 306 7.23 14.17 9.43
CA ASP A 306 5.78 14.10 9.20
C ASP A 306 5.47 14.18 7.69
N GLU A 307 6.30 13.52 6.91
CA GLU A 307 6.15 13.40 5.46
C GLU A 307 5.53 12.06 5.10
N TRP A 308 4.39 12.11 4.40
CA TRP A 308 3.56 10.94 4.10
C TRP A 308 3.24 10.90 2.62
N TYR A 309 3.16 9.71 2.06
CA TYR A 309 2.76 9.46 0.68
C TYR A 309 1.66 8.41 0.62
N ILE A 310 0.72 8.61 -0.30
CA ILE A 310 -0.30 7.63 -0.68
C ILE A 310 0.12 7.00 -2.00
N VAL A 311 0.18 5.68 -2.04
CA VAL A 311 0.40 4.90 -3.26
C VAL A 311 -0.90 4.19 -3.59
N TYR A 312 -1.41 4.36 -4.81
CA TYR A 312 -2.73 3.94 -5.21
C TYR A 312 -2.75 3.54 -6.68
N HIS A 313 -3.84 3.02 -7.19
CA HIS A 313 -3.99 2.85 -8.63
C HIS A 313 -5.03 3.80 -9.23
N ARG A 314 -4.95 4.01 -10.55
CA ARG A 314 -5.96 4.64 -11.38
C ARG A 314 -6.16 3.85 -12.67
N ILE A 315 -7.26 4.08 -13.39
CA ILE A 315 -7.49 3.51 -14.71
C ILE A 315 -6.55 4.19 -15.71
N ASN A 316 -5.83 3.42 -16.52
CA ASN A 316 -4.95 3.95 -17.56
C ASN A 316 -5.76 4.73 -18.61
N LYS A 317 -5.29 5.92 -18.99
CA LYS A 317 -5.99 6.86 -19.91
C LYS A 317 -6.42 6.24 -21.25
N LYS A 318 -5.68 5.26 -21.77
CA LYS A 318 -6.02 4.58 -23.05
C LYS A 318 -7.25 3.69 -22.94
N TYR A 319 -7.68 3.34 -21.74
CA TYR A 319 -8.72 2.36 -21.48
C TYR A 319 -9.95 2.94 -20.77
N LEU A 320 -10.04 4.26 -20.66
CA LEU A 320 -11.16 4.94 -19.99
C LEU A 320 -12.53 4.63 -20.59
N SER A 321 -12.59 4.36 -21.91
CA SER A 321 -13.83 4.07 -22.62
C SER A 321 -14.01 2.61 -23.03
N ASN A 322 -13.05 1.72 -22.72
CA ASN A 322 -12.93 0.41 -23.35
C ASN A 322 -12.96 -0.76 -22.38
N GLY A 323 -13.66 -0.65 -21.27
CA GLY A 323 -13.76 -1.87 -20.56
C GLY A 323 -13.92 -1.83 -19.05
N PRO A 324 -13.84 -2.98 -18.44
CA PRO A 324 -14.23 -3.22 -17.07
C PRO A 324 -13.17 -2.82 -16.02
N GLY A 325 -12.19 -1.96 -16.38
CA GLY A 325 -11.25 -1.38 -15.41
C GLY A 325 -10.09 -2.28 -14.95
N TYR A 326 -9.71 -3.29 -15.70
CA TYR A 326 -8.53 -4.12 -15.39
C TYR A 326 -7.24 -3.68 -16.11
N HIS A 327 -7.19 -2.44 -16.58
CA HIS A 327 -5.98 -1.79 -17.13
C HIS A 327 -5.61 -0.62 -16.24
N ARG A 328 -5.17 -0.92 -15.03
CA ARG A 328 -4.85 0.06 -14.02
C ARG A 328 -3.35 0.32 -13.96
N GLU A 329 -2.96 1.46 -13.45
CA GLU A 329 -1.57 1.88 -13.30
C GLU A 329 -1.33 2.45 -11.89
N VAL A 330 -0.16 2.19 -11.33
CA VAL A 330 0.19 2.61 -9.98
C VAL A 330 0.70 4.04 -9.97
N CYS A 331 0.16 4.81 -9.05
CA CYS A 331 0.47 6.22 -8.81
C CYS A 331 0.93 6.46 -7.38
N ALA A 332 1.63 7.55 -7.15
CA ALA A 332 1.99 8.02 -5.82
C ALA A 332 1.84 9.54 -5.73
N ASP A 333 1.27 10.01 -4.64
CA ASP A 333 1.12 11.44 -4.35
C ASP A 333 1.40 11.72 -2.87
N LYS A 334 1.67 12.98 -2.55
CA LYS A 334 1.87 13.40 -1.17
C LYS A 334 0.55 13.36 -0.41
N LEU A 335 0.55 12.72 0.75
CA LEU A 335 -0.58 12.75 1.69
C LEU A 335 -0.32 13.83 2.74
N THR A 336 -1.25 14.75 2.90
CA THR A 336 -1.13 15.86 3.83
C THR A 336 -2.16 15.80 4.94
N PHE A 337 -1.79 16.28 6.12
CA PHE A 337 -2.66 16.35 7.28
C PHE A 337 -2.85 17.79 7.72
N ASN A 338 -4.07 18.14 8.06
CA ASN A 338 -4.41 19.40 8.69
C ASN A 338 -3.91 19.43 10.15
N ALA A 339 -3.89 20.61 10.77
CA ALA A 339 -3.41 20.76 12.16
C ALA A 339 -4.24 19.98 13.19
N ASP A 340 -5.51 19.67 12.89
CA ASP A 340 -6.41 18.84 13.72
C ASP A 340 -6.26 17.33 13.45
N GLY A 341 -5.41 16.96 12.50
CA GLY A 341 -5.15 15.61 12.08
C GLY A 341 -6.15 15.05 11.05
N THR A 342 -7.01 15.87 10.47
CA THR A 342 -7.79 15.44 9.29
C THR A 342 -6.90 15.37 8.05
N ILE A 343 -7.26 14.52 7.09
CA ILE A 343 -6.62 14.42 5.78
C ILE A 343 -7.24 15.44 4.83
#